data_2be602485edc0db44b6c96414bc3cde9
#
_entry.id   2be602485edc0db44b6c96414bc3cde9
#
_cell.length_a   1.000
_cell.length_b   1.000
_cell.length_c   1.000
_cell.angle_alpha   90.00
_cell.angle_beta   90.00
_cell.angle_gamma   90.00
#
_symmetry.space_group_name_H-M   'P 1'
#
loop_
_entity.id
_entity.type
_entity.pdbx_description
1 polymer ?
#
loop_
_entity_poly.entity_id
_entity_poly.type
_entity_poly.pdbx_seq_one_letter_code
_entity_poly.pdbx_strand_id
1 'polypeptide(L)'
;AAPDFSPLQKAVSYSMTSVFTTGGIRGNRRSIGKFSPRSFNLGISRPLFEQVGGFSDMRIGEDIDFSMRVMAAGAQAWFLPDAKVCHKRRTSIRLFFKQVFVFGTARVNLDIRHPESRRALFMLPSLFTIGSAALLLAALCTSPWFLLAVVGVAALWALGTPVQWGGLLLVLFGAVYAPWWFSLPFGALMLLWFADASVRNRSVAIGWLAVWTSFIQLYGYGAGYLYGLWLRRVLRKDEPYTYRVTKFFSQKTR
;
A
#
# COMPACT_ATOMS: atom_id res chain seq x y z
N ALA A 1 -12.18 -11.36 -2.11
CA ALA A 1 -11.49 -12.14 -1.09
C ALA A 1 -11.96 -13.59 -1.19
N ALA A 2 -11.07 -14.57 -0.96
CA ALA A 2 -11.47 -15.97 -0.93
C ALA A 2 -12.33 -16.24 0.32
N PRO A 3 -13.27 -17.22 0.27
CA PRO A 3 -14.16 -17.51 1.39
C PRO A 3 -13.43 -17.89 2.69
N ASP A 4 -12.33 -18.60 2.56
CA ASP A 4 -11.45 -19.09 3.65
C ASP A 4 -10.54 -18.04 4.29
N PHE A 5 -10.58 -16.79 3.80
CA PHE A 5 -9.77 -15.72 4.36
C PHE A 5 -10.21 -15.35 5.78
N SER A 6 -9.23 -15.18 6.68
CA SER A 6 -9.48 -14.60 7.99
C SER A 6 -10.06 -13.17 7.88
N PRO A 7 -10.73 -12.64 8.93
CA PRO A 7 -11.23 -11.27 8.92
C PRO A 7 -10.14 -10.23 8.56
N LEU A 8 -8.92 -10.39 9.09
CA LEU A 8 -7.79 -9.54 8.74
C LEU A 8 -7.41 -9.65 7.26
N GLN A 9 -7.35 -10.85 6.71
CA GLN A 9 -7.05 -11.03 5.29
C GLN A 9 -8.13 -10.43 4.37
N LYS A 10 -9.41 -10.48 4.78
CA LYS A 10 -10.52 -9.81 4.08
C LYS A 10 -10.37 -8.29 4.12
N ALA A 11 -10.00 -7.73 5.28
CA ALA A 11 -9.71 -6.31 5.43
C ALA A 11 -8.50 -5.86 4.59
N VAL A 12 -7.39 -6.63 4.62
CA VAL A 12 -6.23 -6.41 3.74
C VAL A 12 -6.62 -6.47 2.27
N SER A 13 -7.47 -7.44 1.89
CA SER A 13 -7.96 -7.54 0.52
C SER A 13 -8.77 -6.31 0.13
N TYR A 14 -9.64 -5.83 1.01
CA TYR A 14 -10.40 -4.59 0.82
C TYR A 14 -9.47 -3.41 0.57
N SER A 15 -8.53 -3.12 1.48
CA SER A 15 -7.62 -1.97 1.36
C SER A 15 -6.73 -2.03 0.12
N MET A 16 -6.41 -3.22 -0.38
CA MET A 16 -5.62 -3.40 -1.61
C MET A 16 -6.43 -3.29 -2.91
N THR A 17 -7.75 -3.40 -2.86
CA THR A 17 -8.60 -3.46 -4.08
C THR A 17 -9.67 -2.38 -4.13
N SER A 18 -9.91 -1.65 -3.03
CA SER A 18 -10.89 -0.58 -2.98
C SER A 18 -10.46 0.61 -3.84
N VAL A 19 -11.42 1.23 -4.51
CA VAL A 19 -11.21 2.48 -5.25
C VAL A 19 -10.79 3.61 -4.30
N PHE A 20 -11.31 3.60 -3.07
CA PHE A 20 -11.04 4.63 -2.07
C PHE A 20 -9.64 4.55 -1.42
N THR A 21 -8.87 3.52 -1.70
CA THR A 21 -7.51 3.35 -1.15
C THR A 21 -6.43 3.24 -2.23
N THR A 22 -6.72 2.51 -3.31
CA THR A 22 -5.74 2.23 -4.38
C THR A 22 -6.20 2.71 -5.76
N GLY A 23 -7.32 3.45 -5.84
CA GLY A 23 -7.88 3.88 -7.13
C GLY A 23 -8.36 2.70 -8.00
N GLY A 24 -8.56 1.52 -7.42
CA GLY A 24 -9.03 0.35 -8.14
C GLY A 24 -8.02 -0.26 -9.13
N ILE A 25 -6.72 0.09 -9.03
CA ILE A 25 -5.66 -0.34 -9.97
C ILE A 25 -5.51 -1.87 -10.04
N ARG A 26 -6.03 -2.62 -9.07
CA ARG A 26 -5.84 -4.07 -8.95
C ARG A 26 -7.06 -4.85 -9.39
N GLY A 27 -7.21 -5.05 -10.71
CA GLY A 27 -8.14 -6.06 -11.26
C GLY A 27 -9.63 -5.78 -11.04
N ASN A 28 -10.02 -4.52 -10.92
CA ASN A 28 -11.42 -4.14 -10.89
C ASN A 28 -11.85 -3.67 -12.29
N ARG A 29 -13.05 -4.08 -12.75
CA ARG A 29 -13.69 -3.54 -13.98
C ARG A 29 -13.82 -2.01 -13.96
N ARG A 30 -13.72 -1.37 -12.78
CA ARG A 30 -13.73 0.08 -12.56
C ARG A 30 -12.32 0.66 -12.36
N SER A 31 -11.28 -0.01 -12.82
CA SER A 31 -9.88 0.47 -12.70
C SER A 31 -9.69 1.79 -13.42
N ILE A 32 -9.08 2.75 -12.73
CA ILE A 32 -8.66 4.01 -13.32
C ILE A 32 -7.32 3.76 -14.05
N GLY A 33 -7.38 3.49 -15.36
CA GLY A 33 -6.20 3.38 -16.20
C GLY A 33 -6.02 2.05 -16.95
N LYS A 34 -4.91 1.95 -17.71
CA LYS A 34 -4.61 0.77 -18.52
C LYS A 34 -4.35 -0.44 -17.62
N PHE A 35 -4.89 -1.59 -18.00
CA PHE A 35 -4.65 -2.86 -17.33
C PHE A 35 -3.17 -3.23 -17.43
N SER A 36 -2.59 -3.68 -16.33
CA SER A 36 -1.21 -4.20 -16.27
C SER A 36 -1.26 -5.62 -15.73
N PRO A 37 -0.92 -6.62 -16.51
CA PRO A 37 -0.88 -8.01 -16.09
C PRO A 37 0.05 -8.22 -14.88
N ARG A 38 -0.22 -9.27 -14.07
CA ARG A 38 0.59 -9.63 -12.91
C ARG A 38 1.16 -11.03 -13.09
N SER A 39 2.38 -11.25 -12.60
CA SER A 39 3.16 -12.48 -12.83
C SER A 39 2.40 -13.78 -12.61
N PHE A 40 1.65 -13.88 -11.51
CA PHE A 40 0.91 -15.10 -11.15
C PHE A 40 -0.41 -15.29 -11.91
N ASN A 41 -0.80 -14.35 -12.75
CA ASN A 41 -2.01 -14.39 -13.58
C ASN A 41 -1.74 -13.78 -14.96
N LEU A 42 -0.61 -14.12 -15.54
CA LEU A 42 -0.14 -13.66 -16.84
C LEU A 42 0.12 -14.85 -17.74
N GLY A 43 -0.53 -14.88 -18.91
CA GLY A 43 -0.16 -15.74 -20.03
C GLY A 43 0.52 -14.92 -21.10
N ILE A 44 1.60 -15.45 -21.68
CA ILE A 44 2.34 -14.81 -22.77
C ILE A 44 2.89 -15.89 -23.70
N SER A 45 3.01 -15.58 -25.00
CA SER A 45 3.65 -16.50 -25.93
C SER A 45 5.17 -16.54 -25.71
N ARG A 46 5.78 -17.71 -25.92
CA ARG A 46 7.22 -17.89 -25.75
C ARG A 46 8.07 -16.97 -26.64
N PRO A 47 7.74 -16.80 -27.93
CA PRO A 47 8.51 -15.86 -28.79
C PRO A 47 8.51 -14.44 -28.25
N LEU A 48 7.36 -13.92 -27.78
CA LEU A 48 7.28 -12.58 -27.22
C LEU A 48 8.04 -12.46 -25.88
N PHE A 49 8.00 -13.51 -25.04
CA PHE A 49 8.78 -13.55 -23.81
C PHE A 49 10.29 -13.46 -24.09
N GLU A 50 10.77 -14.21 -25.07
CA GLU A 50 12.17 -14.23 -25.51
C GLU A 50 12.56 -12.90 -26.14
N GLN A 51 11.70 -12.33 -27.00
CA GLN A 51 11.91 -11.03 -27.65
C GLN A 51 12.13 -9.88 -26.66
N VAL A 52 11.36 -9.84 -25.56
CA VAL A 52 11.49 -8.80 -24.54
C VAL A 52 12.55 -9.11 -23.47
N GLY A 53 13.24 -10.26 -23.56
CA GLY A 53 14.32 -10.66 -22.66
C GLY A 53 13.86 -11.14 -21.29
N GLY A 54 12.61 -11.63 -21.16
CA GLY A 54 12.08 -12.17 -19.91
C GLY A 54 11.92 -11.14 -18.77
N PHE A 55 11.94 -11.60 -17.52
CA PHE A 55 11.89 -10.74 -16.34
C PHE A 55 13.24 -10.04 -16.11
N SER A 56 13.19 -8.79 -15.63
CA SER A 56 14.38 -8.01 -15.28
C SER A 56 14.96 -8.44 -13.92
N ASP A 57 16.05 -7.81 -13.54
CA ASP A 57 16.75 -7.97 -12.26
C ASP A 57 15.99 -7.37 -11.06
N MET A 58 14.87 -6.68 -11.29
CA MET A 58 14.03 -6.15 -10.22
C MET A 58 13.48 -7.28 -9.35
N ARG A 59 13.69 -7.18 -8.04
CA ARG A 59 13.10 -8.13 -7.09
C ARG A 59 11.63 -7.86 -6.82
N ILE A 60 11.21 -6.62 -6.94
CA ILE A 60 9.85 -6.15 -6.63
C ILE A 60 9.40 -5.24 -7.76
N GLY A 61 8.25 -5.56 -8.34
CA GLY A 61 7.69 -4.82 -9.49
C GLY A 61 8.21 -5.35 -10.84
N GLU A 62 8.91 -6.48 -10.83
CA GLU A 62 9.40 -7.21 -12.01
C GLU A 62 8.27 -7.55 -12.99
N ASP A 63 7.07 -7.83 -12.46
CA ASP A 63 5.87 -8.12 -13.24
C ASP A 63 5.33 -6.86 -13.94
N ILE A 64 5.41 -5.72 -13.29
CA ILE A 64 4.99 -4.44 -13.87
C ILE A 64 5.99 -4.00 -14.93
N ASP A 65 7.29 -4.04 -14.62
CA ASP A 65 8.38 -3.76 -15.57
C ASP A 65 8.26 -4.64 -16.82
N PHE A 66 8.09 -5.94 -16.62
CA PHE A 66 7.92 -6.89 -17.72
C PHE A 66 6.69 -6.54 -18.58
N SER A 67 5.53 -6.29 -17.93
CA SER A 67 4.31 -5.90 -18.65
C SER A 67 4.48 -4.61 -19.45
N MET A 68 5.22 -3.64 -18.92
CA MET A 68 5.51 -2.39 -19.64
C MET A 68 6.38 -2.63 -20.87
N ARG A 69 7.44 -3.46 -20.75
CA ARG A 69 8.30 -3.82 -21.89
C ARG A 69 7.54 -4.61 -22.97
N VAL A 70 6.68 -5.53 -22.56
CA VAL A 70 5.79 -6.28 -23.46
C VAL A 70 4.88 -5.34 -24.26
N MET A 71 4.25 -4.38 -23.58
CA MET A 71 3.38 -3.40 -24.23
C MET A 71 4.18 -2.42 -25.11
N ALA A 72 5.38 -2.05 -24.69
CA ALA A 72 6.27 -1.19 -25.49
C ALA A 72 6.75 -1.90 -26.79
N ALA A 73 6.84 -3.22 -26.77
CA ALA A 73 7.11 -4.05 -27.96
C ALA A 73 5.89 -4.18 -28.91
N GLY A 74 4.80 -3.44 -28.67
CA GLY A 74 3.61 -3.43 -29.52
C GLY A 74 2.56 -4.50 -29.22
N ALA A 75 2.77 -5.32 -28.19
CA ALA A 75 1.81 -6.35 -27.81
C ALA A 75 0.56 -5.76 -27.14
N GLN A 76 -0.57 -6.42 -27.34
CA GLN A 76 -1.83 -6.09 -26.72
C GLN A 76 -2.08 -6.98 -25.49
N ALA A 77 -2.48 -6.38 -24.39
CA ALA A 77 -2.86 -7.11 -23.18
C ALA A 77 -4.39 -7.22 -23.07
N TRP A 78 -4.88 -8.45 -22.89
CA TRP A 78 -6.29 -8.75 -22.73
C TRP A 78 -6.58 -9.17 -21.29
N PHE A 79 -7.67 -8.66 -20.74
CA PHE A 79 -8.17 -9.10 -19.45
C PHE A 79 -9.23 -10.18 -19.64
N LEU A 80 -8.95 -11.39 -19.13
CA LEU A 80 -9.87 -12.51 -19.16
C LEU A 80 -10.58 -12.62 -17.79
N PRO A 81 -11.85 -12.20 -17.67
CA PRO A 81 -12.56 -12.15 -16.38
C PRO A 81 -12.72 -13.51 -15.70
N ASP A 82 -12.76 -14.59 -16.51
CA ASP A 82 -12.99 -15.95 -16.04
C ASP A 82 -11.70 -16.69 -15.67
N ALA A 83 -10.54 -16.21 -16.11
CA ALA A 83 -9.23 -16.71 -15.70
C ALA A 83 -8.89 -16.18 -14.29
N LYS A 84 -9.37 -16.90 -13.27
CA LYS A 84 -9.25 -16.49 -11.86
C LYS A 84 -8.19 -17.31 -11.14
N VAL A 85 -7.33 -16.64 -10.38
CA VAL A 85 -6.39 -17.29 -9.45
C VAL A 85 -6.67 -16.83 -8.02
N CYS A 86 -6.55 -17.78 -7.08
CA CYS A 86 -6.68 -17.48 -5.65
C CYS A 86 -5.30 -17.13 -5.09
N HIS A 87 -5.15 -15.92 -4.58
CA HIS A 87 -3.90 -15.45 -4.00
C HIS A 87 -4.09 -15.12 -2.53
N LYS A 88 -3.39 -15.82 -1.63
CA LYS A 88 -3.47 -15.58 -0.18
C LYS A 88 -2.95 -14.19 0.18
N ARG A 89 -3.70 -13.47 1.00
CA ARG A 89 -3.31 -12.18 1.56
C ARG A 89 -2.40 -12.36 2.78
N ARG A 90 -1.69 -11.30 3.16
CA ARG A 90 -0.85 -11.29 4.35
C ARG A 90 -1.69 -11.55 5.60
N THR A 91 -1.14 -12.34 6.51
CA THR A 91 -1.82 -12.83 7.71
C THR A 91 -1.56 -11.94 8.94
N SER A 92 -0.63 -10.99 8.85
CA SER A 92 -0.34 -10.04 9.92
C SER A 92 -0.19 -8.62 9.41
N ILE A 93 -0.49 -7.65 10.28
CA ILE A 93 -0.35 -6.21 10.03
C ILE A 93 1.11 -5.87 9.67
N ARG A 94 2.09 -6.42 10.39
CA ARG A 94 3.52 -6.17 10.14
C ARG A 94 3.93 -6.62 8.74
N LEU A 95 3.52 -7.80 8.32
CA LEU A 95 3.81 -8.31 6.98
C LEU A 95 3.11 -7.50 5.89
N PHE A 96 1.90 -7.02 6.17
CA PHE A 96 1.18 -6.16 5.25
C PHE A 96 1.84 -4.79 5.12
N PHE A 97 2.20 -4.12 6.23
CA PHE A 97 2.95 -2.86 6.20
C PHE A 97 4.25 -3.00 5.39
N LYS A 98 5.06 -4.04 5.69
CA LYS A 98 6.29 -4.31 4.94
C LYS A 98 6.02 -4.45 3.43
N GLN A 99 4.96 -5.15 3.06
CA GLN A 99 4.59 -5.34 1.66
C GLN A 99 4.26 -4.02 0.96
N VAL A 100 3.42 -3.18 1.57
CA VAL A 100 3.01 -1.92 0.95
C VAL A 100 4.13 -0.88 0.94
N PHE A 101 5.00 -0.88 1.96
CA PHE A 101 6.20 -0.06 2.00
C PHE A 101 7.15 -0.39 0.84
N VAL A 102 7.41 -1.66 0.63
CA VAL A 102 8.26 -2.14 -0.48
C VAL A 102 7.63 -1.81 -1.84
N PHE A 103 6.30 -1.88 -1.96
CA PHE A 103 5.62 -1.45 -3.19
C PHE A 103 5.77 0.05 -3.48
N GLY A 104 5.74 0.89 -2.45
CA GLY A 104 6.03 2.31 -2.59
C GLY A 104 7.45 2.56 -3.09
N THR A 105 8.44 1.91 -2.47
CA THR A 105 9.85 2.00 -2.89
C THR A 105 10.05 1.51 -4.33
N ALA A 106 9.48 0.36 -4.68
CA ALA A 106 9.57 -0.21 -6.02
C ALA A 106 8.94 0.69 -7.09
N ARG A 107 7.88 1.44 -6.73
CA ARG A 107 7.26 2.39 -7.68
C ARG A 107 8.24 3.47 -8.13
N VAL A 108 9.09 3.97 -7.24
CA VAL A 108 10.12 4.97 -7.60
C VAL A 108 11.10 4.39 -8.62
N ASN A 109 11.50 3.12 -8.45
CA ASN A 109 12.38 2.45 -9.40
C ASN A 109 11.71 2.28 -10.77
N LEU A 110 10.42 1.89 -10.77
CA LEU A 110 9.62 1.83 -12.01
C LEU A 110 9.49 3.21 -12.68
N ASP A 111 9.31 4.29 -11.90
CA ASP A 111 9.22 5.65 -12.44
C ASP A 111 10.55 6.14 -13.02
N ILE A 112 11.68 5.60 -12.59
CA ILE A 112 13.00 5.88 -13.15
C ILE A 112 13.23 5.07 -14.42
N ARG A 113 12.88 3.77 -14.42
CA ARG A 113 13.04 2.88 -15.60
C ARG A 113 12.04 3.19 -16.70
N HIS A 114 10.81 3.59 -16.34
CA HIS A 114 9.68 3.87 -17.23
C HIS A 114 9.08 5.25 -16.96
N PRO A 115 9.74 6.35 -17.36
CA PRO A 115 9.26 7.71 -17.08
C PRO A 115 7.85 7.99 -17.62
N GLU A 116 7.47 7.36 -18.73
CA GLU A 116 6.15 7.43 -19.36
C GLU A 116 5.03 6.82 -18.52
N SER A 117 5.39 5.98 -17.54
CA SER A 117 4.44 5.33 -16.65
C SER A 117 4.05 6.17 -15.42
N ARG A 118 4.69 7.33 -15.25
CA ARG A 118 4.43 8.21 -14.10
C ARG A 118 3.00 8.73 -14.12
N ARG A 119 2.35 8.68 -12.96
CA ARG A 119 1.01 9.21 -12.75
C ARG A 119 0.93 9.88 -11.40
N ALA A 120 0.29 11.02 -11.31
CA ALA A 120 0.04 11.74 -10.06
C ALA A 120 -0.66 10.87 -9.01
N LEU A 121 -1.52 9.94 -9.44
CA LEU A 121 -2.21 8.99 -8.58
C LEU A 121 -1.26 8.18 -7.69
N PHE A 122 -0.06 7.84 -8.17
CA PHE A 122 0.92 7.08 -7.37
C PHE A 122 1.61 7.93 -6.29
N MET A 123 1.54 9.25 -6.40
CA MET A 123 2.07 10.18 -5.40
C MET A 123 1.05 10.50 -4.29
N LEU A 124 -0.25 10.27 -4.52
CA LEU A 124 -1.30 10.61 -3.56
C LEU A 124 -1.08 10.02 -2.16
N PRO A 125 -0.65 8.75 -1.98
CA PRO A 125 -0.36 8.23 -0.65
C PRO A 125 0.79 8.95 0.05
N SER A 126 1.78 9.44 -0.71
CA SER A 126 2.89 10.22 -0.16
C SER A 126 2.44 11.61 0.26
N LEU A 127 1.62 12.27 -0.55
CA LEU A 127 1.01 13.55 -0.21
C LEU A 127 0.08 13.41 1.00
N PHE A 128 -0.69 12.33 1.08
CA PHE A 128 -1.49 12.00 2.26
C PHE A 128 -0.60 11.84 3.50
N THR A 129 0.54 11.14 3.39
CA THR A 129 1.47 10.93 4.52
C THR A 129 2.06 12.25 4.99
N ILE A 130 2.54 13.10 4.08
CA ILE A 130 3.10 14.42 4.42
C ILE A 130 2.00 15.33 4.97
N GLY A 131 0.86 15.40 4.29
CA GLY A 131 -0.26 16.27 4.68
C GLY A 131 -0.82 15.91 6.05
N SER A 132 -1.00 14.60 6.33
CA SER A 132 -1.46 14.16 7.65
C SER A 132 -0.43 14.43 8.76
N ALA A 133 0.87 14.28 8.47
CA ALA A 133 1.91 14.65 9.42
C ALA A 133 1.92 16.16 9.69
N ALA A 134 1.78 16.99 8.67
CA ALA A 134 1.69 18.44 8.81
C ALA A 134 0.42 18.87 9.58
N LEU A 135 -0.72 18.27 9.29
CA LEU A 135 -1.97 18.51 10.02
C LEU A 135 -1.86 18.10 11.48
N LEU A 136 -1.25 16.93 11.76
CA LEU A 136 -1.01 16.49 13.14
C LEU A 136 -0.10 17.49 13.89
N LEU A 137 0.99 17.90 13.27
CA LEU A 137 1.89 18.89 13.86
C LEU A 137 1.17 20.21 14.15
N ALA A 138 0.39 20.72 13.21
CA ALA A 138 -0.41 21.92 13.41
C ALA A 138 -1.44 21.75 14.54
N ALA A 139 -2.09 20.58 14.63
CA ALA A 139 -3.03 20.29 15.70
C ALA A 139 -2.35 20.25 17.09
N LEU A 140 -1.16 19.68 17.17
CA LEU A 140 -0.36 19.64 18.40
C LEU A 140 0.10 21.05 18.83
N CYS A 141 0.43 21.92 17.87
CA CYS A 141 0.85 23.30 18.15
C CYS A 141 -0.34 24.21 18.57
N THR A 142 -1.55 23.93 18.09
CA THR A 142 -2.72 24.79 18.33
C THR A 142 -3.60 24.33 19.50
N SER A 143 -3.47 23.08 19.95
CA SER A 143 -4.24 22.54 21.07
C SER A 143 -3.34 21.90 22.12
N PRO A 144 -2.99 22.62 23.21
CA PRO A 144 -2.14 22.07 24.26
C PRO A 144 -2.75 20.86 24.95
N TRP A 145 -4.08 20.79 25.08
CA TRP A 145 -4.78 19.64 25.64
C TRP A 145 -4.68 18.40 24.73
N PHE A 146 -4.77 18.61 23.43
CA PHE A 146 -4.54 17.52 22.46
C PHE A 146 -3.09 17.02 22.51
N LEU A 147 -2.11 17.94 22.64
CA LEU A 147 -0.70 17.59 22.82
C LEU A 147 -0.50 16.77 24.09
N LEU A 148 -1.06 17.18 25.22
CA LEU A 148 -0.96 16.43 26.49
C LEU A 148 -1.56 15.04 26.39
N ALA A 149 -2.70 14.88 25.71
CA ALA A 149 -3.30 13.57 25.48
C ALA A 149 -2.37 12.66 24.63
N VAL A 150 -1.79 13.17 23.56
CA VAL A 150 -0.88 12.41 22.69
C VAL A 150 0.39 12.00 23.45
N VAL A 151 0.99 12.93 24.20
CA VAL A 151 2.18 12.67 25.03
C VAL A 151 1.85 11.64 26.11
N GLY A 152 0.70 11.75 26.79
CA GLY A 152 0.25 10.80 27.79
C GLY A 152 0.09 9.38 27.25
N VAL A 153 -0.54 9.22 26.09
CA VAL A 153 -0.66 7.91 25.42
C VAL A 153 0.72 7.35 25.04
N ALA A 154 1.60 8.19 24.50
CA ALA A 154 2.95 7.78 24.12
C ALA A 154 3.79 7.34 25.35
N ALA A 155 3.68 8.07 26.47
CA ALA A 155 4.35 7.74 27.72
C ALA A 155 3.87 6.41 28.29
N LEU A 156 2.55 6.15 28.32
CA LEU A 156 1.99 4.88 28.76
C LEU A 156 2.49 3.73 27.90
N TRP A 157 2.58 3.93 26.60
CA TRP A 157 3.08 2.92 25.69
C TRP A 157 4.59 2.65 25.87
N ALA A 158 5.40 3.67 26.08
CA ALA A 158 6.84 3.56 26.34
C ALA A 158 7.15 2.84 27.67
N LEU A 159 6.28 2.99 28.67
CA LEU A 159 6.37 2.28 29.95
C LEU A 159 5.92 0.82 29.89
N GLY A 160 5.52 0.33 28.71
CA GLY A 160 5.06 -1.06 28.53
C GLY A 160 3.74 -1.37 29.25
N THR A 161 3.05 -0.34 29.76
CA THR A 161 1.75 -0.52 30.37
C THR A 161 0.73 -0.87 29.28
N PRO A 162 -0.03 -1.98 29.43
CA PRO A 162 -1.12 -2.25 28.50
C PRO A 162 -2.06 -1.04 28.51
N VAL A 163 -2.48 -0.59 27.32
CA VAL A 163 -3.48 0.49 27.16
C VAL A 163 -4.81 -0.02 27.70
N GLN A 164 -4.91 -0.04 29.04
CA GLN A 164 -6.14 -0.35 29.77
C GLN A 164 -6.97 0.92 29.89
N TRP A 165 -7.80 1.02 30.89
CA TRP A 165 -8.77 2.11 31.05
C TRP A 165 -8.15 3.52 31.01
N GLY A 166 -6.94 3.75 31.58
CA GLY A 166 -6.27 5.04 31.56
C GLY A 166 -5.86 5.48 30.17
N GLY A 167 -5.33 4.57 29.35
CA GLY A 167 -4.99 4.85 27.95
C GLY A 167 -6.24 5.13 27.10
N LEU A 168 -7.34 4.39 27.32
CA LEU A 168 -8.61 4.66 26.65
C LEU A 168 -9.14 6.05 26.97
N LEU A 169 -9.10 6.45 28.26
CA LEU A 169 -9.53 7.79 28.68
C LEU A 169 -8.68 8.89 28.02
N LEU A 170 -7.37 8.74 27.93
CA LEU A 170 -6.51 9.68 27.23
C LEU A 170 -6.79 9.77 25.73
N VAL A 171 -7.11 8.64 25.07
CA VAL A 171 -7.51 8.64 23.66
C VAL A 171 -8.84 9.37 23.48
N LEU A 172 -9.82 9.12 24.35
CA LEU A 172 -11.11 9.82 24.33
C LEU A 172 -10.95 11.31 24.61
N PHE A 173 -10.14 11.67 25.60
CA PHE A 173 -9.80 13.05 25.90
C PHE A 173 -9.14 13.74 24.69
N GLY A 174 -8.14 13.08 24.07
CA GLY A 174 -7.50 13.58 22.84
C GLY A 174 -8.50 13.77 21.70
N ALA A 175 -9.45 12.85 21.53
CA ALA A 175 -10.49 12.94 20.51
C ALA A 175 -11.42 14.15 20.72
N VAL A 176 -11.75 14.48 21.97
CA VAL A 176 -12.59 15.65 22.33
C VAL A 176 -11.86 16.96 22.10
N TYR A 177 -10.57 17.04 22.45
CA TYR A 177 -9.77 18.26 22.33
C TYR A 177 -9.03 18.40 21.01
N ALA A 178 -9.11 17.40 20.13
CA ALA A 178 -8.56 17.51 18.78
C ALA A 178 -9.30 18.61 18.00
N PRO A 179 -8.59 19.52 17.32
CA PRO A 179 -9.23 20.53 16.50
C PRO A 179 -10.15 19.90 15.44
N TRP A 180 -11.36 20.44 15.26
CA TRP A 180 -12.34 19.89 14.33
C TRP A 180 -11.83 19.80 12.89
N TRP A 181 -11.01 20.73 12.44
CA TRP A 181 -10.38 20.73 11.10
C TRP A 181 -9.35 19.59 10.94
N PHE A 182 -8.82 19.06 12.05
CA PHE A 182 -7.99 17.86 12.06
C PHE A 182 -8.86 16.60 12.10
N SER A 183 -9.84 16.54 12.99
CA SER A 183 -10.66 15.34 13.24
C SER A 183 -11.62 15.04 12.11
N LEU A 184 -12.21 16.06 11.48
CA LEU A 184 -13.28 15.90 10.50
C LEU A 184 -12.83 15.16 9.24
N PRO A 185 -11.72 15.51 8.56
CA PRO A 185 -11.28 14.78 7.37
C PRO A 185 -10.90 13.31 7.67
N PHE A 186 -10.26 13.05 8.81
CA PHE A 186 -9.93 11.67 9.19
C PHE A 186 -11.17 10.88 9.58
N GLY A 187 -12.10 11.49 10.32
CA GLY A 187 -13.38 10.88 10.67
C GLY A 187 -14.22 10.54 9.43
N ALA A 188 -14.28 11.44 8.46
CA ALA A 188 -14.98 11.20 7.20
C ALA A 188 -14.37 10.02 6.40
N LEU A 189 -13.04 9.95 6.32
CA LEU A 189 -12.35 8.82 5.69
C LEU A 189 -12.60 7.50 6.43
N MET A 190 -12.54 7.52 7.76
CA MET A 190 -12.81 6.33 8.58
C MET A 190 -14.24 5.83 8.36
N LEU A 191 -15.23 6.72 8.38
CA LEU A 191 -16.63 6.38 8.13
C LEU A 191 -16.84 5.82 6.72
N LEU A 192 -16.23 6.42 5.71
CA LEU A 192 -16.29 5.95 4.34
C LEU A 192 -15.75 4.53 4.20
N TRP A 193 -14.53 4.28 4.70
CA TRP A 193 -13.93 2.95 4.63
C TRP A 193 -14.67 1.93 5.46
N PHE A 194 -15.11 2.32 6.66
CA PHE A 194 -15.90 1.46 7.53
C PHE A 194 -17.20 1.03 6.87
N ALA A 195 -17.98 1.98 6.35
CA ALA A 195 -19.27 1.72 5.72
C ALA A 195 -19.11 0.86 4.46
N ASP A 196 -18.22 1.27 3.52
CA ASP A 196 -17.99 0.54 2.26
C ASP A 196 -17.49 -0.89 2.52
N ALA A 197 -16.54 -1.07 3.46
CA ALA A 197 -16.01 -2.39 3.78
C ALA A 197 -17.03 -3.27 4.51
N SER A 198 -17.81 -2.70 5.44
CA SER A 198 -18.85 -3.42 6.17
C SER A 198 -19.93 -3.95 5.21
N VAL A 199 -20.39 -3.12 4.29
CA VAL A 199 -21.40 -3.50 3.29
C VAL A 199 -20.85 -4.59 2.35
N ARG A 200 -19.63 -4.40 1.81
CA ARG A 200 -19.03 -5.37 0.87
C ARG A 200 -18.74 -6.74 1.49
N ASN A 201 -18.40 -6.77 2.76
CA ASN A 201 -18.06 -8.02 3.46
C ASN A 201 -19.18 -8.52 4.35
N ARG A 202 -20.31 -7.82 4.43
CA ARG A 202 -21.44 -8.12 5.33
C ARG A 202 -21.00 -8.33 6.78
N SER A 203 -20.06 -7.51 7.26
CA SER A 203 -19.44 -7.67 8.59
C SER A 203 -18.89 -6.35 9.12
N VAL A 204 -19.42 -5.92 10.26
CA VAL A 204 -18.97 -4.71 10.98
C VAL A 204 -17.53 -4.89 11.48
N ALA A 205 -17.16 -6.09 11.94
CA ALA A 205 -15.79 -6.37 12.39
C ALA A 205 -14.77 -6.22 11.27
N ILE A 206 -15.09 -6.68 10.04
CA ILE A 206 -14.22 -6.48 8.88
C ILE A 206 -14.19 -4.99 8.51
N GLY A 207 -15.29 -4.26 8.66
CA GLY A 207 -15.33 -2.81 8.47
C GLY A 207 -14.31 -2.07 9.34
N TRP A 208 -14.28 -2.36 10.63
CA TRP A 208 -13.30 -1.79 11.55
C TRP A 208 -11.85 -2.16 11.20
N LEU A 209 -11.57 -3.42 10.90
CA LEU A 209 -10.25 -3.86 10.46
C LEU A 209 -9.85 -3.19 9.15
N ALA A 210 -10.79 -2.92 8.26
CA ALA A 210 -10.56 -2.27 6.98
C ALA A 210 -10.13 -0.80 7.13
N VAL A 211 -10.64 -0.08 8.14
CA VAL A 211 -10.17 1.28 8.48
C VAL A 211 -8.66 1.26 8.76
N TRP A 212 -8.23 0.39 9.67
CA TRP A 212 -6.82 0.28 10.04
C TRP A 212 -5.94 -0.17 8.87
N THR A 213 -6.37 -1.18 8.12
CA THR A 213 -5.60 -1.65 6.97
C THR A 213 -5.56 -0.62 5.84
N SER A 214 -6.55 0.26 5.71
CA SER A 214 -6.55 1.36 4.74
C SER A 214 -5.53 2.44 5.10
N PHE A 215 -5.43 2.81 6.38
CA PHE A 215 -4.35 3.69 6.84
C PHE A 215 -2.98 3.05 6.62
N ILE A 216 -2.81 1.78 6.95
CA ILE A 216 -1.56 1.05 6.72
C ILE A 216 -1.21 1.04 5.23
N GLN A 217 -2.19 0.87 4.35
CA GLN A 217 -1.99 0.92 2.90
C GLN A 217 -1.46 2.29 2.46
N LEU A 218 -2.06 3.38 2.93
CA LEU A 218 -1.68 4.73 2.53
C LEU A 218 -0.34 5.14 3.15
N TYR A 219 -0.19 5.02 4.46
CA TYR A 219 1.06 5.41 5.13
C TYR A 219 2.24 4.51 4.75
N GLY A 220 2.01 3.20 4.68
CA GLY A 220 3.07 2.27 4.30
C GLY A 220 3.58 2.50 2.89
N TYR A 221 2.66 2.67 1.93
CA TYR A 221 3.05 2.98 0.55
C TYR A 221 3.67 4.37 0.44
N GLY A 222 3.05 5.39 1.06
CA GLY A 222 3.54 6.77 1.04
C GLY A 222 4.95 6.89 1.62
N ALA A 223 5.18 6.31 2.80
CA ALA A 223 6.49 6.26 3.42
C ALA A 223 7.52 5.51 2.57
N GLY A 224 7.12 4.38 1.97
CA GLY A 224 7.98 3.62 1.07
C GLY A 224 8.36 4.40 -0.19
N TYR A 225 7.42 5.14 -0.78
CA TYR A 225 7.69 6.00 -1.93
C TYR A 225 8.65 7.15 -1.58
N LEU A 226 8.42 7.84 -0.45
CA LEU A 226 9.30 8.91 0.03
C LEU A 226 10.71 8.37 0.34
N TYR A 227 10.79 7.22 0.99
CA TYR A 227 12.07 6.55 1.24
C TYR A 227 12.80 6.18 -0.08
N GLY A 228 12.07 5.67 -1.07
CA GLY A 228 12.60 5.39 -2.40
C GLY A 228 13.14 6.65 -3.10
N LEU A 229 12.39 7.75 -3.05
CA LEU A 229 12.85 9.04 -3.58
C LEU A 229 14.12 9.51 -2.89
N TRP A 230 14.15 9.44 -1.55
CA TRP A 230 15.34 9.82 -0.78
C TRP A 230 16.56 8.98 -1.15
N LEU A 231 16.42 7.66 -1.22
CA LEU A 231 17.52 6.77 -1.62
C LEU A 231 18.03 7.06 -3.04
N ARG A 232 17.11 7.21 -4.00
CA ARG A 232 17.46 7.29 -5.43
C ARG A 232 17.87 8.70 -5.87
N ARG A 233 17.24 9.75 -5.32
CA ARG A 233 17.44 11.13 -5.73
C ARG A 233 18.42 11.91 -4.84
N VAL A 234 18.38 11.67 -3.52
CA VAL A 234 19.25 12.37 -2.56
C VAL A 234 20.55 11.60 -2.35
N LEU A 235 20.46 10.34 -1.94
CA LEU A 235 21.63 9.51 -1.66
C LEU A 235 22.26 8.90 -2.91
N ARG A 236 21.61 8.97 -4.06
CA ARG A 236 22.05 8.42 -5.35
C ARG A 236 22.47 6.95 -5.26
N LYS A 237 21.87 6.20 -4.34
CA LYS A 237 22.12 4.77 -4.17
C LYS A 237 21.47 3.96 -5.28
N ASP A 238 22.04 2.80 -5.59
CA ASP A 238 21.47 1.85 -6.52
C ASP A 238 20.11 1.35 -6.06
N GLU A 239 19.41 0.69 -6.97
CA GLU A 239 18.08 0.18 -6.75
C GLU A 239 18.06 -0.77 -5.54
N PRO A 240 17.32 -0.45 -4.46
CA PRO A 240 17.14 -1.38 -3.36
C PRO A 240 16.29 -2.57 -3.84
N TYR A 241 16.57 -3.75 -3.29
CA TYR A 241 15.86 -5.00 -3.60
C TYR A 241 16.09 -5.57 -5.01
N THR A 242 17.25 -5.30 -5.64
CA THR A 242 17.68 -6.07 -6.82
C THR A 242 18.08 -7.48 -6.42
N TYR A 243 17.76 -8.46 -7.26
CA TYR A 243 18.39 -9.77 -7.15
C TYR A 243 19.83 -9.65 -7.67
N ARG A 244 20.81 -10.01 -6.85
CA ARG A 244 22.10 -10.45 -7.38
C ARG A 244 21.85 -11.82 -8.01
N VAL A 245 21.49 -11.82 -9.29
CA VAL A 245 21.13 -13.02 -10.08
C VAL A 245 22.25 -14.06 -10.15
N THR A 246 23.46 -13.70 -9.74
CA THR A 246 24.66 -14.51 -9.90
C THR A 246 24.76 -15.78 -9.03
N LYS A 247 23.86 -16.03 -8.09
CA LYS A 247 23.99 -17.21 -7.21
C LYS A 247 22.92 -18.29 -7.33
N PHE A 248 21.76 -18.02 -7.92
CA PHE A 248 20.66 -19.00 -7.92
C PHE A 248 20.58 -19.87 -9.19
N PHE A 249 21.07 -19.38 -10.32
CA PHE A 249 21.00 -20.13 -11.59
C PHE A 249 22.30 -20.89 -11.91
N SER A 250 23.44 -20.54 -11.30
CA SER A 250 24.70 -21.25 -11.53
C SER A 250 24.79 -22.62 -10.82
N GLN A 251 23.87 -22.93 -9.90
CA GLN A 251 23.87 -24.22 -9.19
C GLN A 251 22.97 -25.29 -9.81
N LYS A 252 22.20 -25.01 -10.88
CA LYS A 252 21.35 -25.99 -11.54
C LYS A 252 21.88 -26.50 -12.90
N THR A 253 23.11 -26.15 -13.24
CA THR A 253 23.77 -26.66 -14.46
C THR A 253 25.09 -27.38 -14.14
N ARG A 254 25.09 -28.14 -13.07
CA ARG A 254 26.10 -29.17 -12.83
C ARG A 254 25.42 -30.49 -12.47
#